data_e09d19336c385911ccde4c582b84ab05
#
_entry.id   e09d19336c385911ccde4c582b84ab05
#
_cell.length_a   1.000
_cell.length_b   1.000
_cell.length_c   1.000
_cell.angle_alpha   90.00
_cell.angle_beta   90.00
_cell.angle_gamma   90.00
#
_symmetry.space_group_name_H-M   'P 1'
#
loop_
_entity.id
_entity.type
_entity.pdbx_description
1 polymer ?
#
loop_
_entity_poly.entity_id
_entity_poly.type
_entity_poly.pdbx_seq_one_letter_code
_entity_poly.pdbx_strand_id
1 'polypeptide(L)'
;MSNSLKQKLHGKTIKFFGPPGTGKTHRLLERVKKFLRRGLSPDDICYISFTNKAVEECRDRVRKQFKGYDEEDFKYFRTLHSLARQQFADIPVLDPKIDMLQFHTQYGTVKLNYKPTWDDQKVYNNWSLQIYDRARNMKMNPIDLYKKEPRKKVRLQQFKSIIAGYEQYKTYEANPGEFKNDRLDFTDMVQKYIDNGLPLSFKILMVDEAQD
;
A
#
# COMPACT_ATOMS: atom_id res chain seq x y z
N MET A 1 11.11 -21.66 -8.53
CA MET A 1 12.51 -21.19 -8.70
C MET A 1 12.46 -19.67 -8.78
N SER A 2 12.60 -18.97 -7.67
CA SER A 2 12.64 -17.51 -7.66
C SER A 2 13.86 -17.03 -6.89
N ASN A 3 14.94 -16.85 -7.62
CA ASN A 3 16.23 -16.49 -7.06
C ASN A 3 16.78 -15.16 -7.60
N SER A 4 15.90 -14.18 -7.91
CA SER A 4 16.35 -12.96 -8.60
C SER A 4 16.15 -11.64 -7.87
N LEU A 5 15.60 -11.59 -6.67
CA LEU A 5 15.33 -10.31 -5.99
C LEU A 5 16.21 -10.01 -4.77
N LYS A 6 17.35 -10.67 -4.62
CA LYS A 6 18.41 -10.20 -3.73
C LYS A 6 19.40 -9.32 -4.50
N GLN A 7 18.95 -8.24 -5.14
CA GLN A 7 19.86 -7.13 -5.37
C GLN A 7 20.31 -6.62 -4.00
N LYS A 8 21.56 -6.98 -3.61
CA LYS A 8 22.20 -6.34 -2.47
C LYS A 8 22.19 -4.85 -2.73
N LEU A 9 21.42 -4.10 -1.94
CA LEU A 9 21.53 -2.65 -1.90
C LEU A 9 22.97 -2.30 -1.49
N HIS A 10 23.84 -2.14 -2.46
CA HIS A 10 25.20 -1.67 -2.27
C HIS A 10 25.16 -0.18 -2.03
N GLY A 11 24.80 0.25 -0.83
CA GLY A 11 24.66 1.65 -0.49
C GLY A 11 24.66 1.89 1.01
N LYS A 12 25.03 3.10 1.40
CA LYS A 12 25.00 3.52 2.80
C LYS A 12 23.56 3.74 3.24
N THR A 13 23.07 2.92 4.16
CA THR A 13 21.77 3.12 4.83
C THR A 13 21.92 4.12 5.97
N ILE A 14 21.07 5.15 6.00
CA ILE A 14 20.99 6.12 7.10
C ILE A 14 19.58 6.04 7.69
N LYS A 15 19.47 5.82 8.99
CA LYS A 15 18.20 5.78 9.73
C LYS A 15 18.10 6.99 10.64
N PHE A 16 16.91 7.63 10.65
CA PHE A 16 16.59 8.71 11.57
C PHE A 16 15.57 8.19 12.59
N PHE A 17 15.95 8.18 13.84
CA PHE A 17 15.10 7.78 14.95
C PHE A 17 14.66 9.00 15.75
N GLY A 18 13.47 8.94 16.31
CA GLY A 18 12.96 9.95 17.22
C GLY A 18 11.43 9.89 17.36
N PRO A 19 10.87 10.40 18.44
CA PRO A 19 9.43 10.47 18.63
C PRO A 19 8.74 11.36 17.57
N PRO A 20 7.40 11.37 17.48
CA PRO A 20 6.68 12.30 16.64
C PRO A 20 7.10 13.75 16.91
N GLY A 21 7.11 14.60 15.88
CA GLY A 21 7.46 16.02 16.01
C GLY A 21 8.97 16.35 16.07
N THR A 22 9.87 15.39 16.05
CA THR A 22 11.33 15.62 16.09
C THR A 22 11.96 16.02 14.73
N GLY A 23 11.14 16.29 13.73
CA GLY A 23 11.62 16.78 12.42
C GLY A 23 12.23 15.71 11.51
N LYS A 24 11.87 14.42 11.68
CA LYS A 24 12.33 13.32 10.80
C LYS A 24 12.05 13.62 9.32
N THR A 25 10.79 13.93 8.99
CA THR A 25 10.36 14.31 7.63
C THR A 25 11.11 15.55 7.13
N HIS A 26 11.33 16.54 7.99
CA HIS A 26 12.13 17.71 7.62
C HIS A 26 13.57 17.33 7.24
N ARG A 27 14.20 16.43 7.98
CA ARG A 27 15.55 15.93 7.68
C ARG A 27 15.60 15.16 6.36
N LEU A 28 14.57 14.37 6.05
CA LEU A 28 14.47 13.71 4.74
C LEU A 28 14.36 14.73 3.61
N LEU A 29 13.49 15.73 3.76
CA LEU A 29 13.34 16.81 2.79
C LEU A 29 14.65 17.57 2.56
N GLU A 30 15.39 17.91 3.60
CA GLU A 30 16.71 18.56 3.46
C GLU A 30 17.73 17.66 2.72
N ARG A 31 17.60 16.34 2.87
CA ARG A 31 18.39 15.38 2.07
C ARG A 31 18.01 15.39 0.61
N VAL A 32 16.71 15.39 0.28
CA VAL A 32 16.23 15.56 -1.10
C VAL A 32 16.85 16.80 -1.71
N LYS A 33 16.69 17.96 -1.06
CA LYS A 33 17.26 19.24 -1.52
C LYS A 33 18.78 19.18 -1.69
N LYS A 34 19.49 18.52 -0.79
CA LYS A 34 20.96 18.35 -0.89
C LYS A 34 21.36 17.55 -2.12
N PHE A 35 20.62 16.50 -2.46
CA PHE A 35 20.91 15.69 -3.65
C PHE A 35 20.61 16.45 -4.93
N LEU A 36 19.51 17.19 -5.00
CA LEU A 36 19.19 18.05 -6.14
C LEU A 36 20.26 19.14 -6.36
N ARG A 37 20.75 19.79 -5.29
CA ARG A 37 21.88 20.76 -5.38
C ARG A 37 23.19 20.12 -5.88
N ARG A 38 23.33 18.81 -5.77
CA ARG A 38 24.49 18.05 -6.26
C ARG A 38 24.32 17.54 -7.70
N GLY A 39 23.25 17.96 -8.37
CA GLY A 39 23.00 17.64 -9.78
C GLY A 39 22.22 16.35 -10.02
N LEU A 40 21.63 15.73 -8.98
CA LEU A 40 20.66 14.68 -9.21
C LEU A 40 19.33 15.29 -9.67
N SER A 41 18.62 14.56 -10.54
CA SER A 41 17.25 14.92 -10.89
C SER A 41 16.25 14.34 -9.87
N PRO A 42 15.01 14.85 -9.78
CA PRO A 42 13.97 14.22 -8.97
C PRO A 42 13.72 12.75 -9.33
N ASP A 43 13.86 12.39 -10.60
CA ASP A 43 13.75 11.01 -11.10
C ASP A 43 14.81 10.04 -10.54
N ASP A 44 15.95 10.58 -10.08
CA ASP A 44 16.97 9.78 -9.41
C ASP A 44 16.60 9.43 -7.96
N ILE A 45 15.52 10.01 -7.45
CA ILE A 45 15.11 9.90 -6.04
C ILE A 45 13.73 9.26 -5.94
N CYS A 46 13.64 8.12 -5.28
CA CYS A 46 12.38 7.53 -4.87
C CYS A 46 12.08 7.98 -3.43
N TYR A 47 11.02 8.78 -3.28
CA TYR A 47 10.52 9.20 -1.97
C TYR A 47 9.19 8.52 -1.69
N ILE A 48 9.17 7.65 -0.69
CA ILE A 48 7.98 6.92 -0.26
C ILE A 48 7.52 7.47 1.08
N SER A 49 6.22 7.77 1.18
CA SER A 49 5.56 8.09 2.43
C SER A 49 4.24 7.33 2.56
N PHE A 50 3.70 7.31 3.77
CA PHE A 50 2.47 6.58 4.06
C PHE A 50 1.23 7.26 3.47
N THR A 51 1.19 8.59 3.41
CA THR A 51 0.04 9.35 2.93
C THR A 51 0.33 10.17 1.68
N ASN A 52 -0.67 10.34 0.82
CA ASN A 52 -0.57 11.22 -0.35
C ASN A 52 -0.25 12.66 0.06
N LYS A 53 -0.88 13.14 1.15
CA LYS A 53 -0.63 14.50 1.67
C LYS A 53 0.85 14.73 2.00
N ALA A 54 1.53 13.77 2.63
CA ALA A 54 2.95 13.90 2.95
C ALA A 54 3.82 13.90 1.69
N VAL A 55 3.46 13.12 0.67
CA VAL A 55 4.13 13.11 -0.63
C VAL A 55 3.95 14.45 -1.34
N GLU A 56 2.73 14.96 -1.42
CA GLU A 56 2.40 16.26 -2.02
C GLU A 56 3.14 17.41 -1.33
N GLU A 57 3.13 17.43 -0.01
CA GLU A 57 3.86 18.43 0.78
C GLU A 57 5.37 18.39 0.49
N CYS A 58 5.95 17.21 0.34
CA CYS A 58 7.36 17.08 -0.03
C CYS A 58 7.64 17.66 -1.43
N ARG A 59 6.82 17.29 -2.44
CA ARG A 59 6.92 17.83 -3.82
C ARG A 59 6.80 19.34 -3.82
N ASP A 60 5.79 19.90 -3.17
CA ASP A 60 5.55 21.34 -3.12
C ASP A 60 6.72 22.12 -2.51
N ARG A 61 7.27 21.61 -1.42
CA ARG A 61 8.42 22.23 -0.75
C ARG A 61 9.68 22.19 -1.61
N VAL A 62 9.87 21.12 -2.41
CA VAL A 62 10.97 21.02 -3.35
C VAL A 62 10.76 21.99 -4.52
N ARG A 63 9.59 22.00 -5.17
CA ARG A 63 9.26 22.88 -6.30
C ARG A 63 9.34 24.36 -5.96
N LYS A 64 8.94 24.77 -4.76
CA LYS A 64 9.11 26.16 -4.29
C LYS A 64 10.56 26.61 -4.28
N GLN A 65 11.48 25.71 -4.03
CA GLN A 65 12.92 26.04 -3.96
C GLN A 65 13.65 25.82 -5.30
N PHE A 66 13.19 24.85 -6.11
CA PHE A 66 13.80 24.47 -7.38
C PHE A 66 12.78 24.68 -8.50
N LYS A 67 12.70 25.92 -9.00
CA LYS A 67 11.67 26.36 -9.96
C LYS A 67 11.75 25.72 -11.36
N GLY A 68 12.77 24.92 -11.64
CA GLY A 68 12.95 24.25 -12.94
C GLY A 68 12.28 22.89 -13.05
N TYR A 69 11.61 22.42 -11.99
CA TYR A 69 10.94 21.11 -11.98
C TYR A 69 9.42 21.27 -12.00
N ASP A 70 8.76 20.45 -12.80
CA ASP A 70 7.31 20.31 -12.83
C ASP A 70 6.84 19.04 -12.09
N GLU A 71 5.57 18.68 -12.21
CA GLU A 71 5.01 17.55 -11.49
C GLU A 71 5.47 16.20 -12.07
N GLU A 72 5.74 16.14 -13.36
CA GLU A 72 6.13 14.92 -14.06
C GLU A 72 7.54 14.46 -13.67
N ASP A 73 8.41 15.41 -13.28
CA ASP A 73 9.76 15.11 -12.79
C ASP A 73 9.75 14.26 -11.49
N PHE A 74 8.65 14.30 -10.72
CA PHE A 74 8.53 13.61 -9.43
C PHE A 74 7.85 12.25 -9.52
N LYS A 75 8.06 11.50 -10.59
CA LYS A 75 7.37 10.22 -10.86
C LYS A 75 7.49 9.18 -9.75
N TYR A 76 8.58 9.20 -8.97
CA TYR A 76 8.82 8.27 -7.86
C TYR A 76 8.55 8.88 -6.47
N PHE A 77 7.98 10.08 -6.37
CA PHE A 77 7.49 10.64 -5.12
C PHE A 77 6.05 10.19 -4.92
N ARG A 78 5.86 9.07 -4.22
CA ARG A 78 4.56 8.39 -4.13
C ARG A 78 4.38 7.67 -2.80
N THR A 79 3.14 7.26 -2.51
CA THR A 79 2.89 6.22 -1.52
C THR A 79 3.29 4.86 -2.09
N LEU A 80 3.58 3.89 -1.21
CA LEU A 80 3.92 2.52 -1.63
C LEU A 80 2.83 1.92 -2.54
N HIS A 81 1.56 2.09 -2.16
CA HIS A 81 0.43 1.61 -2.95
C HIS A 81 0.34 2.29 -4.33
N SER A 82 0.54 3.60 -4.38
CA SER A 82 0.55 4.34 -5.65
C SER A 82 1.70 3.90 -6.56
N LEU A 83 2.87 3.58 -5.98
CA LEU A 83 4.01 3.07 -6.72
C LEU A 83 3.74 1.67 -7.28
N ALA A 84 3.18 0.79 -6.46
CA ALA A 84 2.77 -0.55 -6.89
C ALA A 84 1.68 -0.48 -7.97
N ARG A 85 0.68 0.40 -7.79
CA ARG A 85 -0.43 0.60 -8.74
C ARG A 85 0.02 0.98 -10.14
N GLN A 86 1.08 1.80 -10.26
CA GLN A 86 1.61 2.18 -11.57
C GLN A 86 2.05 1.01 -12.44
N GLN A 87 2.53 -0.07 -11.83
CA GLN A 87 3.01 -1.23 -12.57
C GLN A 87 1.90 -2.21 -12.98
N PHE A 88 0.72 -2.07 -12.38
CA PHE A 88 -0.43 -2.95 -12.62
C PHE A 88 -1.68 -2.12 -12.94
N ALA A 89 -1.52 -1.07 -13.76
CA ALA A 89 -2.59 -0.12 -14.09
C ALA A 89 -3.80 -0.81 -14.75
N ASP A 90 -3.56 -1.86 -15.51
CA ASP A 90 -4.59 -2.59 -16.26
C ASP A 90 -5.42 -3.54 -15.39
N ILE A 91 -4.97 -3.84 -14.17
CA ILE A 91 -5.70 -4.72 -13.27
C ILE A 91 -6.68 -3.91 -12.43
N PRO A 92 -7.97 -4.24 -12.40
CA PRO A 92 -8.96 -3.54 -11.59
C PRO A 92 -8.59 -3.61 -10.09
N VAL A 93 -8.80 -2.52 -9.37
CA VAL A 93 -8.64 -2.45 -7.91
C VAL A 93 -10.01 -2.37 -7.28
N LEU A 94 -10.22 -3.11 -6.19
CA LEU A 94 -11.44 -3.02 -5.41
C LEU A 94 -11.65 -1.60 -4.90
N ASP A 95 -12.79 -1.01 -5.23
CA ASP A 95 -13.21 0.24 -4.62
C ASP A 95 -13.67 -0.04 -3.18
N PRO A 96 -13.01 0.56 -2.21
CA PRO A 96 -13.31 0.28 -0.82
C PRO A 96 -14.74 0.60 -0.39
N LYS A 97 -15.42 1.50 -1.07
CA LYS A 97 -16.80 1.91 -0.73
C LYS A 97 -17.83 1.07 -1.48
N ILE A 98 -17.67 0.95 -2.78
CA ILE A 98 -18.65 0.30 -3.67
C ILE A 98 -18.55 -1.22 -3.55
N ASP A 99 -17.35 -1.76 -3.74
CA ASP A 99 -17.14 -3.21 -3.75
C ASP A 99 -17.39 -3.84 -2.39
N MET A 100 -17.01 -3.18 -1.31
CA MET A 100 -17.27 -3.71 0.03
C MET A 100 -18.75 -3.71 0.38
N LEU A 101 -19.51 -2.72 -0.06
CA LEU A 101 -20.96 -2.71 0.11
C LEU A 101 -21.60 -3.86 -0.68
N GLN A 102 -21.20 -4.08 -1.93
CA GLN A 102 -21.68 -5.18 -2.76
C GLN A 102 -21.32 -6.54 -2.17
N PHE A 103 -20.08 -6.74 -1.72
CA PHE A 103 -19.64 -7.94 -1.05
C PHE A 103 -20.52 -8.27 0.15
N HIS A 104 -20.78 -7.30 1.02
CA HIS A 104 -21.62 -7.52 2.19
C HIS A 104 -23.07 -7.78 1.84
N THR A 105 -23.60 -7.17 0.80
CA THR A 105 -24.97 -7.42 0.32
C THR A 105 -25.09 -8.83 -0.25
N GLN A 106 -24.10 -9.26 -1.02
CA GLN A 106 -24.11 -10.56 -1.69
C GLN A 106 -23.88 -11.74 -0.73
N TYR A 107 -22.96 -11.58 0.21
CA TYR A 107 -22.58 -12.66 1.13
C TYR A 107 -23.27 -12.60 2.49
N GLY A 108 -24.13 -11.63 2.74
CA GLY A 108 -25.15 -11.60 3.81
C GLY A 108 -24.69 -11.78 5.27
N THR A 109 -23.40 -11.93 5.53
CA THR A 109 -22.87 -12.47 6.77
C THR A 109 -22.51 -11.43 7.82
N VAL A 110 -22.66 -10.13 7.52
CA VAL A 110 -22.19 -9.08 8.44
C VAL A 110 -23.11 -7.88 8.45
N LYS A 111 -23.64 -7.57 9.63
CA LYS A 111 -24.21 -6.24 9.88
C LYS A 111 -23.10 -5.22 9.79
N LEU A 112 -23.09 -4.44 8.73
CA LEU A 112 -22.19 -3.31 8.58
C LEU A 112 -22.62 -2.19 9.53
N ASN A 113 -21.81 -1.95 10.52
CA ASN A 113 -21.73 -0.62 11.10
C ASN A 113 -20.71 0.19 10.25
N TYR A 114 -21.12 0.57 9.04
CA TYR A 114 -20.34 1.43 8.19
C TYR A 114 -20.44 2.85 8.77
N LYS A 115 -19.37 3.32 9.34
CA LYS A 115 -19.16 4.76 9.55
C LYS A 115 -18.09 5.17 8.52
N PRO A 116 -18.46 6.02 7.53
CA PRO A 116 -17.45 6.60 6.64
C PRO A 116 -16.44 7.35 7.53
N THR A 117 -15.21 6.90 7.53
CA THR A 117 -14.13 7.66 8.13
C THR A 117 -13.44 8.43 7.02
N TRP A 118 -13.07 9.67 7.27
CA TRP A 118 -12.33 10.55 6.34
C TRP A 118 -10.92 10.04 6.01
N ASP A 119 -10.51 8.97 6.66
CA ASP A 119 -9.25 8.28 6.48
C ASP A 119 -9.48 7.11 5.53
N ASP A 120 -9.14 7.25 4.26
CA ASP A 120 -9.36 6.29 3.17
C ASP A 120 -8.72 4.90 3.42
N GLN A 121 -7.95 4.75 4.49
CA GLN A 121 -7.22 3.52 4.84
C GLN A 121 -8.00 2.58 5.77
N LYS A 122 -9.12 2.99 6.37
CA LYS A 122 -9.92 2.15 7.28
C LYS A 122 -11.20 1.63 6.63
N VAL A 123 -11.05 0.99 5.52
CA VAL A 123 -12.16 0.55 4.70
C VAL A 123 -12.90 -0.66 5.24
N TYR A 124 -12.24 -1.48 6.04
CA TYR A 124 -12.82 -2.72 6.51
C TYR A 124 -13.28 -2.62 7.96
N ASN A 125 -14.55 -2.29 8.19
CA ASN A 125 -15.13 -2.43 9.53
C ASN A 125 -15.48 -3.89 9.88
N ASN A 126 -15.07 -4.84 9.03
CA ASN A 126 -15.25 -6.27 9.24
C ASN A 126 -14.04 -6.84 9.99
N TRP A 127 -14.25 -7.28 11.22
CA TRP A 127 -13.20 -7.86 12.05
C TRP A 127 -12.48 -9.04 11.39
N SER A 128 -13.20 -9.91 10.66
CA SER A 128 -12.59 -11.06 9.97
C SER A 128 -11.66 -10.62 8.87
N LEU A 129 -12.04 -9.61 8.07
CA LEU A 129 -11.19 -9.06 7.02
C LEU A 129 -9.99 -8.30 7.60
N GLN A 130 -10.15 -7.60 8.73
CA GLN A 130 -9.02 -6.98 9.44
C GLN A 130 -7.99 -8.01 9.90
N ILE A 131 -8.43 -9.15 10.47
CA ILE A 131 -7.53 -10.24 10.85
C ILE A 131 -6.88 -10.86 9.61
N TYR A 132 -7.64 -11.03 8.54
CA TYR A 132 -7.16 -11.58 7.29
C TYR A 132 -6.05 -10.69 6.67
N ASP A 133 -6.29 -9.39 6.54
CA ASP A 133 -5.30 -8.44 6.02
C ASP A 133 -4.05 -8.37 6.91
N ARG A 134 -4.24 -8.33 8.23
CA ARG A 134 -3.11 -8.34 9.15
C ARG A 134 -2.28 -9.62 9.01
N ALA A 135 -2.92 -10.78 8.82
CA ALA A 135 -2.21 -12.04 8.60
C ALA A 135 -1.38 -12.00 7.31
N ARG A 136 -1.96 -11.51 6.21
CA ARG A 136 -1.25 -11.36 4.93
C ARG A 136 -0.05 -10.42 5.06
N ASN A 137 -0.23 -9.26 5.67
CA ASN A 137 0.84 -8.29 5.89
C ASN A 137 1.96 -8.84 6.79
N MET A 138 1.63 -9.70 7.75
CA MET A 138 2.60 -10.39 8.61
C MET A 138 3.16 -11.68 7.96
N LYS A 139 2.74 -12.05 6.76
CA LYS A 139 3.06 -13.33 6.09
C LYS A 139 2.74 -14.55 6.95
N MET A 140 1.63 -14.48 7.69
CA MET A 140 1.14 -15.54 8.57
C MET A 140 -0.09 -16.22 7.98
N ASN A 141 -0.32 -17.48 8.37
CA ASN A 141 -1.58 -18.14 8.05
C ASN A 141 -2.74 -17.42 8.79
N PRO A 142 -3.82 -17.02 8.12
CA PRO A 142 -4.94 -16.30 8.73
C PRO A 142 -5.61 -17.06 9.87
N ILE A 143 -5.68 -18.41 9.78
CA ILE A 143 -6.26 -19.25 10.82
C ILE A 143 -5.41 -19.25 12.08
N ASP A 144 -4.08 -19.23 11.92
CA ASP A 144 -3.17 -19.20 13.06
C ASP A 144 -3.22 -17.86 13.78
N LEU A 145 -3.34 -16.76 13.03
CA LEU A 145 -3.57 -15.45 13.64
C LEU A 145 -4.94 -15.39 14.32
N TYR A 146 -6.01 -15.89 13.69
CA TYR A 146 -7.32 -16.00 14.32
C TYR A 146 -7.26 -16.75 15.66
N LYS A 147 -6.53 -17.88 15.74
CA LYS A 147 -6.40 -18.65 16.98
C LYS A 147 -5.71 -17.85 18.09
N LYS A 148 -4.76 -16.99 17.75
CA LYS A 148 -4.01 -16.14 18.69
C LYS A 148 -4.82 -14.93 19.20
N GLU A 149 -5.90 -14.55 18.51
CA GLU A 149 -6.72 -13.42 18.94
C GLU A 149 -7.40 -13.69 20.29
N PRO A 150 -7.25 -12.80 21.27
CA PRO A 150 -7.79 -13.00 22.62
C PRO A 150 -9.31 -12.88 22.66
N ARG A 151 -9.89 -12.06 21.79
CA ARG A 151 -11.35 -11.84 21.69
C ARG A 151 -11.83 -12.12 20.28
N LYS A 152 -12.41 -13.31 20.09
CA LYS A 152 -12.97 -13.73 18.81
C LYS A 152 -14.39 -13.18 18.64
N LYS A 153 -14.63 -12.44 17.57
CA LYS A 153 -15.96 -11.86 17.27
C LYS A 153 -16.86 -12.80 16.47
N VAL A 154 -16.29 -13.82 15.85
CA VAL A 154 -17.02 -14.83 15.06
C VAL A 154 -16.44 -16.21 15.33
N ARG A 155 -17.21 -17.28 15.05
CA ARG A 155 -16.71 -18.66 15.13
C ARG A 155 -15.73 -18.95 13.99
N LEU A 156 -14.84 -19.91 14.18
CA LEU A 156 -13.80 -20.26 13.18
C LEU A 156 -14.41 -20.60 11.80
N GLN A 157 -15.51 -21.35 11.77
CA GLN A 157 -16.16 -21.70 10.51
C GLN A 157 -16.69 -20.46 9.79
N GLN A 158 -17.29 -19.53 10.50
CA GLN A 158 -17.76 -18.27 9.94
C GLN A 158 -16.58 -17.40 9.45
N PHE A 159 -15.48 -17.35 10.21
CA PHE A 159 -14.26 -16.68 9.79
C PHE A 159 -13.74 -17.23 8.45
N LYS A 160 -13.64 -18.56 8.33
CA LYS A 160 -13.23 -19.22 7.08
C LYS A 160 -14.17 -18.91 5.92
N SER A 161 -15.48 -18.94 6.14
CA SER A 161 -16.48 -18.63 5.10
C SER A 161 -16.40 -17.19 4.62
N ILE A 162 -16.15 -16.22 5.53
CA ILE A 162 -15.99 -14.81 5.17
C ILE A 162 -14.74 -14.62 4.29
N ILE A 163 -13.62 -15.23 4.65
CA ILE A 163 -12.39 -15.13 3.86
C ILE A 163 -12.59 -15.78 2.48
N ALA A 164 -13.14 -16.99 2.43
CA ALA A 164 -13.38 -17.68 1.17
C ALA A 164 -14.32 -16.88 0.25
N GLY A 165 -15.39 -16.33 0.80
CA GLY A 165 -16.30 -15.45 0.07
C GLY A 165 -15.63 -14.18 -0.44
N TYR A 166 -14.74 -13.58 0.35
CA TYR A 166 -13.99 -12.40 -0.05
C TYR A 166 -13.02 -12.70 -1.20
N GLU A 167 -12.28 -13.80 -1.13
CA GLU A 167 -11.39 -14.24 -2.22
C GLU A 167 -12.20 -14.56 -3.50
N GLN A 168 -13.34 -15.24 -3.36
CA GLN A 168 -14.23 -15.50 -4.48
C GLN A 168 -14.76 -14.19 -5.09
N TYR A 169 -15.11 -13.20 -4.27
CA TYR A 169 -15.58 -11.90 -4.75
C TYR A 169 -14.51 -11.15 -5.55
N LYS A 170 -13.24 -11.28 -5.19
CA LYS A 170 -12.13 -10.70 -5.96
C LYS A 170 -11.98 -11.31 -7.36
N THR A 171 -12.33 -12.59 -7.50
CA THR A 171 -12.25 -13.33 -8.77
C THR A 171 -13.56 -13.35 -9.56
N TYR A 172 -14.58 -12.59 -9.12
CA TYR A 172 -15.91 -12.61 -9.70
C TYR A 172 -15.92 -12.13 -11.16
N GLU A 173 -16.57 -12.90 -12.03
CA GLU A 173 -16.87 -12.51 -13.40
C GLU A 173 -18.01 -11.47 -13.40
N ALA A 174 -17.77 -10.28 -13.96
CA ALA A 174 -18.80 -9.25 -14.05
C ALA A 174 -19.95 -9.68 -14.99
N ASN A 175 -19.65 -10.50 -16.00
CA ASN A 175 -20.61 -11.09 -16.92
C ASN A 175 -20.23 -12.57 -17.23
N PRO A 176 -21.21 -13.47 -17.43
CA PRO A 176 -20.96 -14.84 -17.83
C PRO A 176 -20.22 -14.89 -19.17
N GLY A 177 -19.01 -15.45 -19.18
CA GLY A 177 -18.17 -15.58 -20.37
C GLY A 177 -17.12 -14.49 -20.59
N GLU A 178 -17.08 -13.46 -19.77
CA GLU A 178 -15.96 -12.53 -19.72
C GLU A 178 -14.80 -13.10 -18.88
N PHE A 179 -13.56 -12.85 -19.33
CA PHE A 179 -12.37 -13.29 -18.63
C PHE A 179 -12.42 -12.85 -17.15
N LYS A 180 -12.04 -13.76 -16.24
CA LYS A 180 -11.86 -13.46 -14.82
C LYS A 180 -10.93 -12.27 -14.65
N ASN A 181 -11.49 -11.12 -14.41
CA ASN A 181 -10.72 -9.95 -14.04
C ASN A 181 -10.43 -10.08 -12.54
N ASP A 182 -9.26 -10.64 -12.21
CA ASP A 182 -8.77 -10.62 -10.84
C ASP A 182 -8.67 -9.17 -10.37
N ARG A 183 -9.51 -8.81 -9.42
CA ARG A 183 -9.46 -7.49 -8.78
C ARG A 183 -8.48 -7.54 -7.62
N LEU A 184 -7.68 -6.49 -7.48
CA LEU A 184 -6.69 -6.39 -6.41
C LEU A 184 -7.23 -5.55 -5.25
N ASP A 185 -7.10 -6.05 -4.04
CA ASP A 185 -7.11 -5.16 -2.88
C ASP A 185 -5.72 -4.54 -2.65
N PHE A 186 -5.59 -3.64 -1.67
CA PHE A 186 -4.33 -2.96 -1.39
C PHE A 186 -3.20 -3.91 -1.01
N THR A 187 -3.49 -4.98 -0.27
CA THR A 187 -2.50 -5.98 0.13
C THR A 187 -2.04 -6.81 -1.07
N ASP A 188 -2.98 -7.22 -1.93
CA ASP A 188 -2.66 -7.94 -3.17
C ASP A 188 -1.76 -7.11 -4.08
N MET A 189 -2.04 -5.83 -4.20
CA MET A 189 -1.29 -4.91 -5.06
C MET A 189 0.17 -4.80 -4.63
N VAL A 190 0.42 -4.67 -3.32
CA VAL A 190 1.78 -4.65 -2.77
C VAL A 190 2.45 -6.01 -2.92
N GLN A 191 1.74 -7.12 -2.65
CA GLN A 191 2.29 -8.46 -2.80
C GLN A 191 2.64 -8.75 -4.25
N LYS A 192 1.75 -8.42 -5.20
CA LYS A 192 2.02 -8.58 -6.63
C LYS A 192 3.22 -7.76 -7.10
N TYR A 193 3.40 -6.56 -6.54
CA TYR A 193 4.58 -5.74 -6.82
C TYR A 193 5.87 -6.40 -6.31
N ILE A 194 5.83 -7.01 -5.12
CA ILE A 194 6.98 -7.74 -4.56
C ILE A 194 7.34 -8.96 -5.41
N ASP A 195 6.33 -9.68 -5.91
CA ASP A 195 6.52 -10.95 -6.61
C ASP A 195 6.87 -10.77 -8.10
N ASN A 196 6.27 -9.77 -8.74
CA ASN A 196 6.30 -9.61 -10.20
C ASN A 196 6.63 -8.17 -10.65
N GLY A 197 6.90 -7.24 -9.74
CA GLY A 197 7.18 -5.86 -10.08
C GLY A 197 8.49 -5.71 -10.85
N LEU A 198 8.50 -4.83 -11.82
CA LEU A 198 9.72 -4.47 -12.54
C LEU A 198 10.61 -3.58 -11.67
N PRO A 199 11.94 -3.74 -11.75
CA PRO A 199 12.87 -2.85 -11.08
C PRO A 199 12.64 -1.39 -11.48
N LEU A 200 12.66 -0.50 -10.50
CA LEU A 200 12.59 0.93 -10.73
C LEU A 200 13.99 1.51 -10.91
N SER A 201 14.10 2.47 -11.83
CA SER A 201 15.38 3.12 -12.12
C SER A 201 15.52 4.41 -11.30
N PHE A 202 16.00 4.28 -10.07
CA PHE A 202 16.39 5.41 -9.22
C PHE A 202 17.72 5.12 -8.52
N LYS A 203 18.41 6.17 -8.05
CA LYS A 203 19.70 6.06 -7.35
C LYS A 203 19.56 6.09 -5.83
N ILE A 204 18.50 6.74 -5.34
CA ILE A 204 18.31 6.99 -3.91
C ILE A 204 16.89 6.61 -3.51
N LEU A 205 16.75 5.79 -2.46
CA LEU A 205 15.49 5.49 -1.82
C LEU A 205 15.40 6.24 -0.49
N MET A 206 14.31 6.95 -0.31
CA MET A 206 13.93 7.60 0.94
C MET A 206 12.56 7.09 1.38
N VAL A 207 12.46 6.64 2.62
CA VAL A 207 11.22 6.14 3.21
C VAL A 207 10.91 6.98 4.44
N ASP A 208 9.80 7.69 4.39
CA ASP A 208 9.24 8.42 5.52
C ASP A 208 8.20 7.53 6.21
N GLU A 209 8.13 7.59 7.55
CA GLU A 209 7.28 6.74 8.39
C GLU A 209 7.49 5.23 8.13
N ALA A 210 8.76 4.81 8.08
CA ALA A 210 9.16 3.43 7.76
C ALA A 210 8.74 2.37 8.82
N GLN A 211 8.16 2.80 9.95
CA GLN A 211 7.61 1.94 10.98
C GLN A 211 6.15 1.54 10.69
N ASP A 212 5.45 2.24 9.82
CA ASP A 212 4.06 2.02 9.43
C ASP A 212 3.99 1.12 8.19
#